data_cf889acac49da901162a886585d8faa6
#
_entry.id   cf889acac49da901162a886585d8faa6
#
_cell.length_a   1.000
_cell.length_b   1.000
_cell.length_c   1.000
_cell.angle_alpha   90.00
_cell.angle_beta   90.00
_cell.angle_gamma   90.00
#
_symmetry.space_group_name_H-M   'P 1'
#
loop_
_entity.id
_entity.type
_entity.pdbx_description
1 polymer ?
#
loop_
_entity_poly.entity_id
_entity_poly.type
_entity_poly.pdbx_seq_one_letter_code
_entity_poly.pdbx_strand_id
1 'polypeptide(L)' 'MTVAGNGLSEGVMEELNRALEDHELIKVKLMIADREVRHQIVGELCEKSSSELVQEIGKIALIFRAAQKPDIRKSNLLR' A
#
# COMPACT_ATOMS: atom_id res chain seq x y z
N MET A 1 -3.22 0.98 8.42
CA MET A 1 -4.17 0.12 7.72
C MET A 1 -3.95 -1.33 8.09
N THR A 2 -5.01 -2.12 8.18
CA THR A 2 -4.89 -3.52 8.59
C THR A 2 -5.57 -4.42 7.55
N VAL A 3 -4.87 -5.49 7.17
CA VAL A 3 -5.40 -6.49 6.25
C VAL A 3 -5.63 -7.77 7.03
N ALA A 4 -6.86 -8.31 6.97
CA ALA A 4 -7.21 -9.52 7.67
C ALA A 4 -6.78 -10.76 6.89
N GLY A 5 -6.90 -11.92 7.53
CA GLY A 5 -6.43 -13.18 6.96
C GLY A 5 -7.17 -13.64 5.72
N ASN A 6 -8.34 -13.06 5.43
CA ASN A 6 -9.07 -13.41 4.22
C ASN A 6 -8.53 -12.72 2.96
N GLY A 7 -7.46 -11.94 3.09
CA GLY A 7 -6.75 -11.38 1.97
C GLY A 7 -7.30 -10.05 1.47
N LEU A 8 -7.01 -9.78 0.21
CA LEU A 8 -7.36 -8.50 -0.39
C LEU A 8 -8.77 -8.54 -0.97
N SER A 9 -9.59 -7.61 -0.53
CA SER A 9 -10.93 -7.42 -1.08
C SER A 9 -10.98 -6.06 -1.77
N GLU A 10 -12.08 -5.82 -2.50
CA GLU A 10 -12.26 -4.53 -3.16
C GLU A 10 -12.25 -3.39 -2.14
N GLY A 11 -12.90 -3.57 -1.01
CA GLY A 11 -12.93 -2.56 0.03
C GLY A 11 -11.54 -2.25 0.58
N VAL A 12 -10.74 -3.30 0.77
CA VAL A 12 -9.37 -3.12 1.24
C VAL A 12 -8.55 -2.36 0.21
N MET A 13 -8.70 -2.71 -1.07
CA MET A 13 -7.96 -2.03 -2.12
C MET A 13 -8.37 -0.58 -2.28
N GLU A 14 -9.65 -0.28 -2.11
CA GLU A 14 -10.12 1.09 -2.17
C GLU A 14 -9.53 1.93 -1.03
N GLU A 15 -9.55 1.39 0.18
CA GLU A 15 -8.94 2.07 1.33
C GLU A 15 -7.45 2.26 1.12
N LEU A 16 -6.79 1.25 0.60
CA LEU A 16 -5.36 1.32 0.35
C LEU A 16 -5.03 2.41 -0.66
N ASN A 17 -5.77 2.45 -1.76
CA ASN A 17 -5.53 3.46 -2.78
C ASN A 17 -5.77 4.86 -2.24
N ARG A 18 -6.80 5.03 -1.45
CA ARG A 18 -7.10 6.32 -0.83
C ARG A 18 -5.98 6.75 0.12
N ALA A 19 -5.51 5.81 0.94
CA ALA A 19 -4.45 6.10 1.88
C ALA A 19 -3.16 6.48 1.16
N LEU A 20 -2.84 5.77 0.07
CA LEU A 20 -1.65 6.06 -0.70
C LEU A 20 -1.73 7.42 -1.41
N GLU A 21 -2.93 7.81 -1.83
CA GLU A 21 -3.10 9.13 -2.43
C GLU A 21 -2.89 10.24 -1.41
N ASP A 22 -3.32 10.00 -0.18
CA ASP A 22 -3.21 11.00 0.87
C ASP A 22 -1.82 11.09 1.47
N HIS A 23 -1.14 9.95 1.62
CA HIS A 23 0.08 9.90 2.40
C HIS A 23 1.31 9.38 1.65
N GLU A 24 1.14 8.81 0.50
CA GLU A 24 2.20 8.22 -0.32
C GLU A 24 2.91 7.06 0.36
N LEU A 25 3.37 7.21 1.58
CA LEU A 25 3.99 6.15 2.35
C LEU A 25 3.05 5.73 3.47
N ILE A 26 2.66 4.45 3.48
CA ILE A 26 1.76 3.97 4.51
C ILE A 26 2.27 2.67 5.12
N LYS A 27 1.81 2.42 6.32
CA LYS A 27 2.12 1.22 7.08
C LYS A 27 0.90 0.29 7.02
N VAL A 28 1.11 -0.91 6.53
CA VAL A 28 0.04 -1.91 6.42
C VAL A 28 0.33 -3.04 7.37
N LYS A 29 -0.59 -3.31 8.27
CA LYS A 29 -0.47 -4.41 9.20
C LYS A 29 -1.21 -5.61 8.63
N LEU A 30 -0.51 -6.73 8.53
CA LEU A 30 -1.07 -7.95 7.95
C LEU A 30 -1.35 -8.94 9.07
N MET A 31 -2.63 -9.14 9.35
CA MET A 31 -3.08 -10.06 10.40
C MET A 31 -3.14 -11.47 9.85
N ILE A 32 -1.99 -11.96 9.41
CA ILE A 32 -1.85 -13.28 8.80
C ILE A 32 -0.68 -13.97 9.46
N ALA A 33 -0.95 -15.15 10.02
CA ALA A 33 0.08 -15.87 10.78
C ALA A 33 1.15 -16.46 9.87
N ASP A 34 0.76 -16.95 8.69
CA ASP A 34 1.68 -17.60 7.78
C ASP A 34 2.55 -16.58 7.05
N ARG A 35 3.85 -16.71 7.24
CA ARG A 35 4.81 -15.79 6.68
C ARG A 35 4.79 -15.79 5.14
N GLU A 36 4.68 -16.96 4.55
CA GLU A 36 4.66 -17.05 3.09
C GLU A 36 3.41 -16.43 2.50
N VAL A 37 2.27 -16.69 3.12
CA VAL A 37 1.02 -16.09 2.70
C VAL A 37 1.08 -14.58 2.84
N ARG A 38 1.65 -14.11 3.95
CA ARG A 38 1.83 -12.67 4.16
C ARG A 38 2.64 -12.04 3.05
N HIS A 39 3.75 -12.69 2.72
CA HIS A 39 4.63 -12.18 1.68
C HIS A 39 3.94 -12.13 0.31
N GLN A 40 3.18 -13.18 0.00
CA GLN A 40 2.43 -13.23 -1.25
C GLN A 40 1.39 -12.12 -1.32
N ILE A 41 0.69 -11.88 -0.22
CA ILE A 41 -0.33 -10.85 -0.18
C ILE A 41 0.30 -9.46 -0.32
N VAL A 42 1.44 -9.25 0.31
CA VAL A 42 2.16 -7.98 0.16
C VAL A 42 2.53 -7.75 -1.30
N GLY A 43 3.05 -8.78 -1.97
CA GLY A 43 3.39 -8.69 -3.38
C GLY A 43 2.19 -8.35 -4.25
N GLU A 44 1.08 -9.03 -4.00
CA GLU A 44 -0.16 -8.78 -4.72
C GLU A 44 -0.68 -7.36 -4.48
N LEU A 45 -0.65 -6.95 -3.24
CA LEU A 45 -1.09 -5.64 -2.83
C LEU A 45 -0.27 -4.54 -3.53
N CYS A 46 1.04 -4.70 -3.55
CA CYS A 46 1.90 -3.74 -4.21
C CYS A 46 1.67 -3.71 -5.72
N GLU A 47 1.47 -4.88 -6.32
CA GLU A 47 1.22 -4.95 -7.75
C GLU A 47 -0.10 -4.29 -8.12
N LYS A 48 -1.16 -4.62 -7.39
CA LYS A 48 -2.49 -4.09 -7.69
C LYS A 48 -2.61 -2.60 -7.44
N SER A 49 -1.88 -2.09 -6.46
CA SER A 49 -1.92 -0.67 -6.13
C SER A 49 -0.82 0.13 -6.82
N SER A 50 0.02 -0.53 -7.60
CA SER A 50 1.17 0.10 -8.27
C SER A 50 2.08 0.79 -7.26
N SER A 51 2.28 0.16 -6.12
CA SER A 51 3.14 0.69 -5.07
C SER A 51 4.38 -0.16 -4.92
N GLU A 52 5.34 0.33 -4.15
CA GLU A 52 6.59 -0.36 -3.89
C GLU A 52 6.68 -0.77 -2.44
N LEU A 53 7.21 -1.96 -2.20
CA LEU A 53 7.50 -2.40 -0.85
C LEU A 53 8.81 -1.77 -0.40
N VAL A 54 8.71 -0.90 0.59
CA VAL A 54 9.89 -0.23 1.13
C VAL A 54 10.58 -1.11 2.16
N GLN A 55 9.79 -1.70 3.05
CA GLN A 55 10.34 -2.51 4.12
C GLN A 55 9.24 -3.41 4.68
N GLU A 56 9.62 -4.61 5.09
CA GLU A 56 8.71 -5.53 5.72
C GLU A 56 9.31 -5.99 7.04
N ILE A 57 8.62 -5.69 8.14
CA ILE A 57 9.09 -6.05 9.48
C ILE A 57 7.97 -6.80 10.19
N GLY A 58 8.20 -8.10 10.46
CA GLY A 58 7.18 -8.92 11.09
C GLY A 58 5.90 -8.93 10.29
N LYS A 59 4.82 -8.46 10.90
CA LYS A 59 3.51 -8.42 10.23
C LYS A 59 3.21 -7.06 9.62
N ILE A 60 4.19 -6.18 9.56
CA ILE A 60 3.99 -4.83 9.04
C ILE A 60 4.78 -4.64 7.77
N ALA A 61 4.12 -4.09 6.75
CA ALA A 61 4.76 -3.75 5.49
C ALA A 61 4.64 -2.25 5.28
N LEU A 62 5.76 -1.63 4.94
CA LEU A 62 5.78 -0.23 4.57
C LEU A 62 5.77 -0.16 3.05
N ILE A 63 4.77 0.49 2.50
CA ILE A 63 4.65 0.61 1.06
C ILE A 63 4.57 2.06 0.65
N PHE A 64 5.09 2.33 -0.53
CA PHE A 64 5.17 3.69 -1.04
C PHE A 64 4.64 3.75 -2.46
N ARG A 65 3.88 4.80 -2.75
CA ARG A 65 3.43 5.10 -4.10
C ARG A 65 3.36 6.61 -4.23
N ALA A 66 4.07 7.14 -5.21
CA ALA A 66 3.99 8.57 -5.49
C ALA A 66 2.56 8.92 -5.90
N ALA A 67 2.05 10.02 -5.39
CA ALA A 67 0.70 10.45 -5.71
C ALA A 67 0.57 10.65 -7.20
N GLN A 68 -0.41 9.98 -7.79
CA GLN A 68 -0.63 10.07 -9.23
C GLN A 68 -1.63 11.14 -9.61
N LYS A 69 -2.33 11.63 -8.62
CA LYS A 69 -3.26 12.69 -8.87
C LYS A 69 -2.48 13.90 -9.35
N PRO A 70 -2.72 14.37 -10.57
CA PRO A 70 -1.99 15.53 -11.04
C PRO A 70 -2.38 16.74 -10.21
N ASP A 71 -1.47 17.17 -9.40
CA ASP A 71 -1.65 18.42 -8.70
C ASP A 71 -0.94 19.47 -9.54
N ILE A 72 -1.72 20.25 -10.24
CA ILE A 72 -1.19 21.24 -11.15
C ILE A 72 -0.28 22.22 -10.43
N ARG A 73 -0.61 22.53 -9.20
CA ARG A 73 0.21 23.45 -8.42
C ARG A 73 1.56 22.86 -8.09
N LYS A 74 1.59 21.56 -7.77
CA LYS A 74 2.85 20.89 -7.52
C LYS A 74 3.69 20.82 -8.77
N SER A 75 3.06 20.52 -9.89
CA SER A 75 3.75 20.48 -11.15
C SER A 75 4.37 21.82 -11.49
N ASN A 76 3.65 22.88 -11.22
CA ASN A 76 4.17 24.23 -11.45
C ASN A 76 5.34 24.56 -10.56
N LEU A 77 5.30 24.09 -9.34
CA LEU A 77 6.39 24.35 -8.39
C LEU A 77 7.67 23.63 -8.76
N LEU A 78 7.56 22.54 -9.49
CA LEU A 78 8.71 21.75 -9.87
C LEU A 78 9.49 22.31 -11.06
N ARG A 79 9.06 23.37 -11.61
CA ARG A 79 9.73 23.96 -12.77
C ARG A 79 10.83 24.92 -12.44
#